data_643875862d11c2ad5b6e6825d214ce5d
#
_entry.id   643875862d11c2ad5b6e6825d214ce5d
#
_cell.length_a   1.000
_cell.length_b   1.000
_cell.length_c   1.000
_cell.angle_alpha   90.00
_cell.angle_beta   90.00
_cell.angle_gamma   90.00
#
_symmetry.space_group_name_H-M   'P 1'
#
loop_
_entity.id
_entity.type
_entity.pdbx_description
1 polymer ?
#
loop_
_entity_poly.entity_id
_entity_poly.type
_entity_poly.pdbx_seq_one_letter_code
_entity_poly.pdbx_strand_id
1 'polypeptide(L)'
;ITSTNELITVFAVMVQADNQNAETKPMGSNIFATTSAGKFGLKRQGSAWMDSGVSSHQVGIVTMQVYPGNYALFINGENKGTGTDPVTPDSATKVGNDFAGDIAELIAYNSVLNSGVREKVEGYLAHKWDLVDDLVSTHTYKNTKPAFGGTQNLTFQPISDKQAGQTVTLDVSSDSGLSTFTFDSNDSSVVSFSGSVATGLKVG
;
A
#
# COMPACT_ATOMS: atom_id res chain seq x y z
N ILE A 1 11.55 -5.77 12.53
CA ILE A 1 10.47 -6.74 12.72
C ILE A 1 11.09 -7.93 13.43
N THR A 2 10.84 -8.11 14.72
CA THR A 2 11.64 -9.01 15.57
C THR A 2 10.86 -9.94 16.50
N SER A 3 9.61 -10.33 16.19
CA SER A 3 8.88 -11.25 17.07
C SER A 3 8.31 -12.46 16.35
N THR A 4 8.32 -13.60 17.03
CA THR A 4 7.79 -14.89 16.57
C THR A 4 6.27 -14.93 16.37
N ASN A 5 5.58 -13.80 16.59
CA ASN A 5 4.13 -13.66 16.49
C ASN A 5 3.71 -12.50 15.56
N GLU A 6 4.53 -12.14 14.59
CA GLU A 6 4.22 -11.00 13.74
C GLU A 6 3.12 -11.33 12.73
N LEU A 7 2.10 -10.49 12.77
CA LEU A 7 1.06 -10.40 11.77
C LEU A 7 1.52 -9.37 10.74
N ILE A 8 1.84 -9.80 9.53
CA ILE A 8 2.27 -8.87 8.48
C ILE A 8 1.56 -9.19 7.16
N THR A 9 1.37 -8.16 6.36
CA THR A 9 1.06 -8.28 4.93
C THR A 9 2.06 -7.44 4.15
N VAL A 10 2.69 -8.03 3.16
CA VAL A 10 3.65 -7.34 2.30
C VAL A 10 3.26 -7.52 0.84
N PHE A 11 3.32 -6.44 0.09
CA PHE A 11 3.12 -6.41 -1.35
C PHE A 11 4.40 -5.93 -2.03
N ALA A 12 4.73 -6.54 -3.15
CA ALA A 12 5.80 -6.05 -4.02
C ALA A 12 5.37 -6.13 -5.49
N VAL A 13 5.66 -5.09 -6.24
CA VAL A 13 5.65 -5.13 -7.71
C VAL A 13 7.07 -5.31 -8.15
N MET A 14 7.38 -6.45 -8.75
CA MET A 14 8.77 -6.81 -9.07
C MET A 14 8.91 -7.73 -10.26
N VAL A 15 10.12 -7.77 -10.82
CA VAL A 15 10.54 -8.67 -11.89
C VAL A 15 11.99 -9.09 -11.68
N GLN A 16 12.29 -10.37 -11.91
CA GLN A 16 13.66 -10.87 -11.92
C GLN A 16 14.27 -10.71 -13.32
N ALA A 17 15.56 -10.39 -13.40
CA ALA A 17 16.27 -10.28 -14.68
C ALA A 17 16.30 -11.65 -15.43
N ASP A 18 16.11 -11.64 -16.74
CA ASP A 18 15.95 -12.82 -17.58
C ASP A 18 17.13 -13.82 -17.54
N ASN A 19 18.32 -13.33 -17.24
CA ASN A 19 19.52 -14.16 -17.16
C ASN A 19 19.74 -14.81 -15.78
N GLN A 20 18.80 -14.65 -14.86
CA GLN A 20 18.90 -15.13 -13.48
C GLN A 20 17.92 -16.27 -13.24
N ASN A 21 18.45 -17.50 -13.24
CA ASN A 21 17.72 -18.70 -12.80
C ASN A 21 18.15 -19.15 -11.40
N ALA A 22 18.94 -18.34 -10.70
CA ALA A 22 19.35 -18.61 -9.33
C ALA A 22 18.26 -18.17 -8.34
N GLU A 23 18.24 -18.83 -7.20
CA GLU A 23 17.47 -18.36 -6.04
C GLU A 23 17.92 -16.96 -5.63
N THR A 24 17.00 -16.01 -5.59
CA THR A 24 17.27 -14.64 -5.13
C THR A 24 16.23 -14.18 -4.10
N LYS A 25 16.58 -13.19 -3.30
CA LYS A 25 15.79 -12.76 -2.14
C LYS A 25 15.53 -11.26 -2.21
N PRO A 26 14.49 -10.83 -2.94
CA PRO A 26 14.18 -9.41 -3.09
C PRO A 26 13.86 -8.71 -1.77
N MET A 27 13.42 -9.45 -0.77
CA MET A 27 13.13 -8.89 0.56
C MET A 27 13.40 -9.92 1.66
N GLY A 28 14.37 -9.61 2.52
CA GLY A 28 14.76 -10.46 3.64
C GLY A 28 15.19 -11.86 3.22
N SER A 29 15.54 -12.71 4.18
CA SER A 29 15.95 -14.08 3.88
C SER A 29 14.78 -15.05 3.71
N ASN A 30 13.56 -14.68 4.16
CA ASN A 30 12.43 -15.60 4.27
C ASN A 30 11.08 -14.98 3.90
N ILE A 31 11.03 -13.80 3.26
CA ILE A 31 9.75 -13.12 2.98
C ILE A 31 9.34 -13.28 1.52
N PHE A 32 10.16 -12.84 0.59
CA PHE A 32 9.97 -13.09 -0.83
C PHE A 32 11.20 -13.75 -1.41
N ALA A 33 11.00 -14.61 -2.37
CA ALA A 33 12.11 -15.20 -3.08
C ALA A 33 11.69 -15.55 -4.50
N THR A 34 12.68 -15.74 -5.36
CA THR A 34 12.51 -16.41 -6.64
C THR A 34 13.19 -17.77 -6.55
N THR A 35 12.60 -18.76 -7.17
CA THR A 35 13.16 -20.12 -7.21
C THR A 35 14.30 -20.20 -8.22
N SER A 36 15.13 -21.23 -8.12
CA SER A 36 16.16 -21.53 -9.12
C SER A 36 15.60 -21.86 -10.51
N ALA A 37 14.28 -22.06 -10.63
CA ALA A 37 13.59 -22.27 -11.91
C ALA A 37 12.99 -20.97 -12.49
N GLY A 38 13.33 -19.81 -11.97
CA GLY A 38 12.80 -18.54 -12.44
C GLY A 38 11.30 -18.35 -12.15
N LYS A 39 10.85 -18.76 -10.98
CA LYS A 39 9.47 -18.62 -10.51
C LYS A 39 9.41 -17.74 -9.27
N PHE A 40 8.31 -17.01 -9.10
CA PHE A 40 8.00 -16.44 -7.80
C PHE A 40 7.76 -17.57 -6.79
N GLY A 41 8.17 -17.35 -5.57
CA GLY A 41 8.01 -18.33 -4.53
C GLY A 41 8.26 -17.79 -3.15
N LEU A 42 8.17 -18.68 -2.18
CA LEU A 42 8.49 -18.39 -0.79
C LEU A 42 9.51 -19.42 -0.30
N LYS A 43 10.61 -18.95 0.29
CA LYS A 43 11.56 -19.84 0.94
C LYS A 43 11.27 -19.89 2.43
N ARG A 44 11.20 -21.10 2.94
CA ARG A 44 11.08 -21.38 4.38
C ARG A 44 12.45 -21.73 4.95
N GLN A 45 12.73 -21.29 6.14
CA GLN A 45 13.97 -21.69 6.82
C GLN A 45 13.95 -23.19 7.12
N GLY A 46 14.84 -23.93 6.45
CA GLY A 46 15.00 -25.38 6.66
C GLY A 46 14.01 -26.29 5.93
N SER A 47 13.16 -25.78 5.04
CA SER A 47 12.15 -26.56 4.31
C SER A 47 12.15 -26.34 2.80
N ALA A 48 11.34 -27.15 2.10
CA ALA A 48 11.13 -27.04 0.67
C ALA A 48 10.53 -25.70 0.25
N TRP A 49 10.87 -25.27 -0.95
CA TRP A 49 10.30 -24.09 -1.60
C TRP A 49 8.80 -24.25 -1.83
N MET A 50 8.06 -23.16 -1.59
CA MET A 50 6.76 -23.00 -2.22
C MET A 50 6.99 -22.35 -3.58
N ASP A 51 6.80 -23.11 -4.65
CA ASP A 51 6.82 -22.63 -6.03
C ASP A 51 5.40 -22.16 -6.41
N SER A 52 5.25 -20.93 -6.82
CA SER A 52 3.94 -20.39 -7.25
C SER A 52 3.51 -20.90 -8.63
N GLY A 53 4.42 -21.53 -9.40
CA GLY A 53 4.20 -21.84 -10.81
C GLY A 53 4.26 -20.65 -11.76
N VAL A 54 4.33 -19.40 -11.23
CA VAL A 54 4.33 -18.17 -12.03
C VAL A 54 5.75 -17.70 -12.30
N SER A 55 6.05 -17.36 -13.55
CA SER A 55 7.38 -16.86 -13.95
C SER A 55 7.73 -15.57 -13.24
N SER A 56 8.93 -15.51 -12.65
CA SER A 56 9.50 -14.28 -12.06
C SER A 56 10.18 -13.37 -13.08
N HIS A 57 10.33 -13.82 -14.34
CA HIS A 57 10.85 -13.02 -15.46
C HIS A 57 9.78 -12.13 -16.11
N GLN A 58 8.58 -12.11 -15.57
CA GLN A 58 7.53 -11.18 -15.91
C GLN A 58 7.20 -10.34 -14.68
N VAL A 59 6.84 -9.07 -14.88
CA VAL A 59 6.43 -8.22 -13.77
C VAL A 59 5.21 -8.83 -13.10
N GLY A 60 5.22 -8.91 -11.79
CA GLY A 60 4.09 -9.45 -11.02
C GLY A 60 3.86 -8.71 -9.72
N ILE A 61 2.62 -8.73 -9.26
CA ILE A 61 2.24 -8.30 -7.92
C ILE A 61 2.35 -9.51 -7.01
N VAL A 62 3.33 -9.50 -6.15
CA VAL A 62 3.56 -10.56 -5.16
C VAL A 62 3.04 -10.08 -3.82
N THR A 63 2.08 -10.81 -3.25
CA THR A 63 1.54 -10.52 -1.92
C THR A 63 1.82 -11.67 -0.99
N MET A 64 2.36 -11.37 0.18
CA MET A 64 2.55 -12.34 1.24
C MET A 64 1.83 -11.89 2.51
N GLN A 65 1.12 -12.83 3.12
CA GLN A 65 0.54 -12.67 4.46
C GLN A 65 1.15 -13.69 5.41
N VAL A 66 1.60 -13.22 6.57
CA VAL A 66 2.12 -14.07 7.65
C VAL A 66 1.18 -13.99 8.82
N TYR A 67 0.75 -15.16 9.28
CA TYR A 67 -0.09 -15.37 10.44
C TYR A 67 0.71 -16.12 11.53
N PRO A 68 0.26 -16.16 12.76
CA PRO A 68 0.86 -17.05 13.75
C PRO A 68 0.82 -18.51 13.28
N GLY A 69 1.99 -19.08 12.99
CA GLY A 69 2.13 -20.46 12.51
C GLY A 69 1.71 -20.75 11.07
N ASN A 70 1.32 -19.73 10.29
CA ASN A 70 0.86 -19.91 8.91
C ASN A 70 1.33 -18.76 8.01
N TYR A 71 1.26 -19.00 6.71
CA TYR A 71 1.46 -17.95 5.69
C TYR A 71 0.61 -18.22 4.45
N ALA A 72 0.39 -17.19 3.63
CA ALA A 72 -0.24 -17.28 2.32
C ALA A 72 0.54 -16.46 1.30
N LEU A 73 0.69 -17.01 0.09
CA LEU A 73 1.31 -16.35 -1.06
C LEU A 73 0.26 -16.12 -2.14
N PHE A 74 0.19 -14.89 -2.63
CA PHE A 74 -0.66 -14.54 -3.77
C PHE A 74 0.23 -13.93 -4.87
N ILE A 75 -0.06 -14.27 -6.11
CA ILE A 75 0.54 -13.66 -7.29
C ILE A 75 -0.58 -13.11 -8.15
N ASN A 76 -0.53 -11.82 -8.43
CA ASN A 76 -1.55 -11.12 -9.22
C ASN A 76 -2.98 -11.35 -8.66
N GLY A 77 -3.11 -11.38 -7.33
CA GLY A 77 -4.37 -11.60 -6.61
C GLY A 77 -4.80 -13.06 -6.49
N GLU A 78 -4.15 -14.00 -7.17
CA GLU A 78 -4.45 -15.43 -7.09
C GLU A 78 -3.68 -16.09 -5.92
N ASN A 79 -4.38 -16.82 -5.08
CA ASN A 79 -3.75 -17.60 -4.01
C ASN A 79 -2.95 -18.76 -4.64
N LYS A 80 -1.64 -18.75 -4.49
CA LYS A 80 -0.72 -19.76 -5.01
C LYS A 80 -0.32 -20.80 -3.97
N GLY A 81 -0.68 -20.58 -2.72
CA GLY A 81 -0.45 -21.55 -1.66
C GLY A 81 -0.52 -20.96 -0.26
N THR A 82 -0.72 -21.85 0.68
CA THR A 82 -0.66 -21.59 2.12
C THR A 82 0.23 -22.63 2.79
N GLY A 83 0.85 -22.26 3.88
CA GLY A 83 1.67 -23.20 4.65
C GLY A 83 1.49 -23.00 6.15
N THR A 84 1.87 -24.04 6.91
CA THR A 84 1.66 -24.12 8.36
C THR A 84 2.91 -23.90 9.20
N ASP A 85 4.07 -23.68 8.58
CA ASP A 85 5.28 -23.40 9.34
C ASP A 85 5.41 -21.89 9.62
N PRO A 86 5.86 -21.53 10.81
CA PRO A 86 6.11 -20.15 11.12
C PRO A 86 7.21 -19.60 10.17
N VAL A 87 6.85 -18.64 9.34
CA VAL A 87 7.85 -17.79 8.70
C VAL A 87 8.32 -16.85 9.80
N THR A 88 9.52 -17.08 10.35
CA THR A 88 10.15 -16.09 11.20
C THR A 88 10.81 -15.07 10.29
N PRO A 89 10.31 -13.82 10.25
CA PRO A 89 11.00 -12.76 9.55
C PRO A 89 12.42 -12.62 10.11
N ASP A 90 13.39 -12.52 9.25
CA ASP A 90 14.77 -12.28 9.69
C ASP A 90 14.88 -10.89 10.32
N SER A 91 15.63 -10.79 11.41
CA SER A 91 15.85 -9.53 12.15
C SER A 91 16.58 -8.46 11.33
N ALA A 92 17.16 -8.82 10.18
CA ALA A 92 17.83 -7.92 9.25
C ALA A 92 17.08 -7.87 7.91
N THR A 93 15.90 -7.28 7.89
CA THR A 93 15.13 -7.12 6.65
C THR A 93 15.82 -6.12 5.74
N LYS A 94 16.51 -6.62 4.70
CA LYS A 94 17.05 -5.83 3.61
C LYS A 94 16.16 -5.95 2.39
N VAL A 95 15.99 -4.86 1.66
CA VAL A 95 15.32 -4.85 0.36
C VAL A 95 16.39 -4.92 -0.73
N GLY A 96 16.19 -5.80 -1.72
CA GLY A 96 17.11 -5.93 -2.85
C GLY A 96 18.42 -6.69 -2.54
N ASN A 97 18.55 -7.32 -1.37
CA ASN A 97 19.74 -8.11 -1.05
C ASN A 97 19.77 -9.40 -1.86
N ASP A 98 20.83 -9.60 -2.62
CA ASP A 98 20.99 -10.75 -3.51
C ASP A 98 19.88 -10.89 -4.59
N PHE A 99 19.22 -9.78 -4.93
CA PHE A 99 18.20 -9.75 -5.96
C PHE A 99 18.73 -9.07 -7.22
N ALA A 100 18.75 -9.81 -8.31
CA ALA A 100 19.03 -9.28 -9.64
C ALA A 100 17.70 -9.09 -10.38
N GLY A 101 17.22 -7.86 -10.45
CA GLY A 101 15.93 -7.48 -11.01
C GLY A 101 15.47 -6.12 -10.52
N ASP A 102 14.24 -5.77 -10.82
CA ASP A 102 13.63 -4.50 -10.45
C ASP A 102 12.52 -4.68 -9.43
N ILE A 103 12.46 -3.81 -8.44
CA ILE A 103 11.36 -3.66 -7.48
C ILE A 103 10.77 -2.27 -7.71
N ALA A 104 9.59 -2.25 -8.35
CA ALA A 104 8.93 -1.00 -8.69
C ALA A 104 8.22 -0.36 -7.48
N GLU A 105 7.65 -1.19 -6.61
CA GLU A 105 6.98 -0.73 -5.39
C GLU A 105 6.97 -1.81 -4.31
N LEU A 106 7.07 -1.37 -3.05
CA LEU A 106 6.99 -2.22 -1.87
C LEU A 106 6.06 -1.55 -0.84
N ILE A 107 5.06 -2.29 -0.36
CA ILE A 107 4.14 -1.84 0.68
C ILE A 107 4.10 -2.90 1.78
N ALA A 108 4.27 -2.48 3.04
CA ALA A 108 4.21 -3.39 4.19
C ALA A 108 3.24 -2.88 5.25
N TYR A 109 2.44 -3.79 5.77
CA TYR A 109 1.52 -3.56 6.89
C TYR A 109 1.93 -4.42 8.07
N ASN A 110 1.85 -3.89 9.26
CA ASN A 110 2.08 -4.61 10.52
C ASN A 110 0.84 -5.39 11.00
N SER A 111 0.04 -5.86 10.06
CA SER A 111 -1.17 -6.64 10.32
C SER A 111 -1.47 -7.56 9.14
N VAL A 112 -2.23 -8.62 9.38
CA VAL A 112 -2.82 -9.41 8.32
C VAL A 112 -4.08 -8.69 7.82
N LEU A 113 -4.04 -8.26 6.58
CA LEU A 113 -5.18 -7.60 5.95
C LEU A 113 -6.28 -8.63 5.64
N ASN A 114 -7.53 -8.28 5.84
CA ASN A 114 -8.63 -9.08 5.31
C ASN A 114 -8.62 -9.07 3.77
N SER A 115 -9.36 -10.01 3.16
CA SER A 115 -9.35 -10.17 1.69
C SER A 115 -9.77 -8.90 0.95
N GLY A 116 -10.78 -8.17 1.44
CA GLY A 116 -11.25 -6.95 0.78
C GLY A 116 -10.19 -5.83 0.76
N VAL A 117 -9.46 -5.64 1.86
CA VAL A 117 -8.37 -4.66 1.93
C VAL A 117 -7.16 -5.13 1.13
N ARG A 118 -6.81 -6.42 1.20
CA ARG A 118 -5.73 -7.01 0.40
C ARG A 118 -5.98 -6.81 -1.09
N GLU A 119 -7.14 -7.22 -1.59
CA GLU A 119 -7.53 -7.05 -2.99
C GLU A 119 -7.56 -5.57 -3.42
N LYS A 120 -7.95 -4.68 -2.50
CA LYS A 120 -7.93 -3.25 -2.77
C LYS A 120 -6.51 -2.73 -3.02
N VAL A 121 -5.52 -3.18 -2.26
CA VAL A 121 -4.10 -2.82 -2.46
C VAL A 121 -3.56 -3.47 -3.74
N GLU A 122 -3.85 -4.75 -3.98
CA GLU A 122 -3.48 -5.45 -5.21
C GLU A 122 -4.05 -4.74 -6.45
N GLY A 123 -5.34 -4.37 -6.40
CA GLY A 123 -5.99 -3.60 -7.47
C GLY A 123 -5.36 -2.22 -7.68
N TYR A 124 -5.00 -1.51 -6.60
CA TYR A 124 -4.26 -0.25 -6.71
C TYR A 124 -2.93 -0.43 -7.45
N LEU A 125 -2.14 -1.41 -7.05
CA LEU A 125 -0.86 -1.71 -7.67
C LEU A 125 -1.03 -2.09 -9.14
N ALA A 126 -2.04 -2.90 -9.46
CA ALA A 126 -2.34 -3.31 -10.83
C ALA A 126 -2.67 -2.11 -11.71
N HIS A 127 -3.54 -1.21 -11.26
CA HIS A 127 -3.90 -0.01 -12.02
C HIS A 127 -2.78 1.03 -12.10
N LYS A 128 -1.90 1.08 -11.10
CA LYS A 128 -0.77 2.01 -11.09
C LYS A 128 0.34 1.58 -12.04
N TRP A 129 0.58 0.25 -12.11
CA TRP A 129 1.70 -0.33 -12.85
C TRP A 129 1.29 -1.01 -14.15
N ASP A 130 0.03 -0.78 -14.62
CA ASP A 130 -0.52 -1.35 -15.85
C ASP A 130 -0.52 -2.88 -15.91
N LEU A 131 -0.85 -3.50 -14.77
CA LEU A 131 -0.89 -4.96 -14.57
C LEU A 131 -2.32 -5.49 -14.40
N VAL A 132 -3.34 -4.74 -14.79
CA VAL A 132 -4.74 -5.14 -14.60
C VAL A 132 -5.09 -6.40 -15.38
N ASP A 133 -4.47 -6.61 -16.55
CA ASP A 133 -4.69 -7.78 -17.36
C ASP A 133 -4.10 -9.05 -16.75
N ASP A 134 -3.08 -8.92 -15.90
CA ASP A 134 -2.44 -10.01 -15.18
C ASP A 134 -3.21 -10.45 -13.93
N LEU A 135 -4.11 -9.61 -13.40
CA LEU A 135 -4.93 -10.00 -12.27
C LEU A 135 -5.81 -11.20 -12.61
N VAL A 136 -5.98 -12.10 -11.63
CA VAL A 136 -6.91 -13.23 -11.76
C VAL A 136 -8.30 -12.74 -12.16
N SER A 137 -8.99 -13.48 -13.04
CA SER A 137 -10.25 -13.06 -13.65
C SER A 137 -11.36 -12.72 -12.64
N THR A 138 -11.30 -13.29 -11.45
CA THR A 138 -12.26 -13.09 -10.36
C THR A 138 -11.88 -11.95 -9.42
N HIS A 139 -10.76 -11.25 -9.67
CA HIS A 139 -10.30 -10.18 -8.79
C HIS A 139 -11.25 -8.99 -8.81
N THR A 140 -11.65 -8.52 -7.63
CA THR A 140 -12.66 -7.46 -7.43
C THR A 140 -12.33 -6.19 -8.23
N TYR A 141 -11.07 -5.84 -8.33
CA TYR A 141 -10.59 -4.60 -8.97
C TYR A 141 -9.97 -4.79 -10.35
N LYS A 142 -10.24 -5.94 -11.02
CA LYS A 142 -9.74 -6.16 -12.39
C LYS A 142 -10.27 -5.12 -13.39
N ASN A 143 -11.54 -4.75 -13.29
CA ASN A 143 -12.19 -3.84 -14.22
C ASN A 143 -12.52 -2.47 -13.63
N THR A 144 -12.19 -2.23 -12.35
CA THR A 144 -12.53 -0.99 -11.66
C THR A 144 -11.39 -0.56 -10.75
N LYS A 145 -10.88 0.64 -10.95
CA LYS A 145 -9.81 1.18 -10.11
C LYS A 145 -10.31 1.33 -8.66
N PRO A 146 -9.59 0.82 -7.67
CA PRO A 146 -9.98 1.01 -6.28
C PRO A 146 -9.90 2.47 -5.86
N ALA A 147 -10.92 2.94 -5.16
CA ALA A 147 -10.88 4.25 -4.51
C ALA A 147 -10.26 4.11 -3.13
N PHE A 148 -9.17 4.81 -2.86
CA PHE A 148 -8.63 5.01 -1.53
C PHE A 148 -9.07 6.38 -1.04
N GLY A 149 -9.83 6.38 0.02
CA GLY A 149 -10.51 7.54 0.56
C GLY A 149 -11.98 7.56 0.15
N GLY A 150 -12.88 7.71 1.13
CA GLY A 150 -14.23 8.17 0.90
C GLY A 150 -14.19 9.58 0.30
N THR A 151 -15.24 10.01 -0.38
CA THR A 151 -15.45 11.43 -0.64
C THR A 151 -15.39 12.14 0.71
N GLN A 152 -14.40 13.01 0.87
CA GLN A 152 -14.34 13.88 2.04
C GLN A 152 -15.34 15.02 1.83
N ASN A 153 -16.34 15.08 2.68
CA ASN A 153 -17.24 16.23 2.72
C ASN A 153 -16.77 17.18 3.80
N LEU A 154 -16.50 18.42 3.40
CA LEU A 154 -16.24 19.50 4.32
C LEU A 154 -17.55 20.27 4.56
N THR A 155 -17.88 20.49 5.81
CA THR A 155 -19.01 21.31 6.21
C THR A 155 -18.48 22.61 6.83
N PHE A 156 -18.85 23.73 6.22
CA PHE A 156 -18.58 25.06 6.74
C PHE A 156 -19.84 25.61 7.39
N GLN A 157 -19.70 26.14 8.58
CA GLN A 157 -20.78 26.92 9.19
C GLN A 157 -20.95 28.23 8.45
N PRO A 158 -22.19 28.70 8.27
CA PRO A 158 -22.46 29.97 7.61
C PRO A 158 -21.75 31.13 8.32
N ILE A 159 -21.09 31.97 7.54
CA ILE A 159 -20.44 33.18 8.04
C ILE A 159 -21.37 34.37 7.74
N SER A 160 -21.79 35.12 8.79
CA SER A 160 -22.52 36.36 8.60
C SER A 160 -21.61 37.45 8.02
N ASP A 161 -22.20 38.43 7.36
CA ASP A 161 -21.49 39.61 6.84
C ASP A 161 -20.59 40.25 7.90
N LYS A 162 -19.38 40.61 7.49
CA LYS A 162 -18.36 41.22 8.35
C LYS A 162 -17.91 42.56 7.77
N GLN A 163 -17.65 43.51 8.67
CA GLN A 163 -17.02 44.77 8.30
C GLN A 163 -15.49 44.63 8.32
N ALA A 164 -14.82 45.53 7.60
CA ALA A 164 -13.35 45.60 7.67
C ALA A 164 -12.88 45.77 9.11
N GLY A 165 -11.84 45.06 9.51
CA GLY A 165 -11.32 45.00 10.87
C GLY A 165 -12.00 43.96 11.78
N GLN A 166 -13.13 43.38 11.37
CA GLN A 166 -13.76 42.30 12.15
C GLN A 166 -13.14 40.94 11.85
N THR A 167 -13.15 40.10 12.85
CA THR A 167 -12.66 38.72 12.76
C THR A 167 -13.79 37.71 12.85
N VAL A 168 -13.57 36.52 12.32
CA VAL A 168 -14.42 35.36 12.51
C VAL A 168 -13.55 34.11 12.61
N THR A 169 -13.87 33.23 13.55
CA THR A 169 -13.28 31.90 13.59
C THR A 169 -14.05 31.00 12.63
N LEU A 170 -13.34 30.36 11.70
CA LEU A 170 -13.95 29.43 10.77
C LEU A 170 -14.21 28.10 11.50
N ASP A 171 -15.46 27.69 11.50
CA ASP A 171 -15.89 26.40 12.02
C ASP A 171 -16.08 25.45 10.84
N VAL A 172 -15.15 24.50 10.72
CA VAL A 172 -15.08 23.52 9.65
C VAL A 172 -15.01 22.14 10.24
N SER A 173 -15.83 21.26 9.74
CA SER A 173 -15.80 19.84 10.09
C SER A 173 -15.66 18.97 8.84
N SER A 174 -15.11 17.78 9.03
CA SER A 174 -14.98 16.77 7.99
C SER A 174 -15.61 15.45 8.45
N ASP A 175 -16.33 14.80 7.56
CA ASP A 175 -16.86 13.45 7.78
C ASP A 175 -15.76 12.36 7.83
N SER A 176 -14.55 12.69 7.37
CA SER A 176 -13.37 11.80 7.45
C SER A 176 -12.67 11.79 8.81
N GLY A 177 -13.11 12.62 9.77
CA GLY A 177 -12.48 12.75 11.08
C GLY A 177 -11.19 13.58 11.09
N LEU A 178 -10.81 14.23 9.97
CA LEU A 178 -9.73 15.20 9.96
C LEU A 178 -10.12 16.44 10.76
N SER A 179 -9.22 16.90 11.63
CA SER A 179 -9.42 18.04 12.51
C SER A 179 -8.47 19.21 12.23
N THR A 180 -7.51 19.02 11.33
CA THR A 180 -6.54 20.07 10.97
C THR A 180 -6.83 20.56 9.55
N PHE A 181 -7.12 21.85 9.42
CA PHE A 181 -7.41 22.53 8.17
C PHE A 181 -6.47 23.71 7.97
N THR A 182 -6.06 23.92 6.72
CA THR A 182 -5.33 25.12 6.29
C THR A 182 -6.27 26.00 5.50
N PHE A 183 -6.26 27.31 5.81
CA PHE A 183 -7.10 28.30 5.13
C PHE A 183 -6.21 29.26 4.37
N ASP A 184 -6.64 29.61 3.17
CA ASP A 184 -5.97 30.58 2.32
C ASP A 184 -7.01 31.45 1.62
N SER A 185 -6.59 32.65 1.18
CA SER A 185 -7.41 33.60 0.43
C SER A 185 -6.83 33.77 -0.98
N ASN A 186 -7.68 33.73 -1.97
CA ASN A 186 -7.31 34.07 -3.35
C ASN A 186 -7.05 35.61 -3.51
N ASP A 187 -7.46 36.42 -2.52
CA ASP A 187 -7.12 37.86 -2.43
C ASP A 187 -6.76 38.23 -0.98
N SER A 188 -5.48 38.15 -0.66
CA SER A 188 -4.94 38.50 0.67
C SER A 188 -5.08 39.98 1.01
N SER A 189 -5.47 40.87 0.08
CA SER A 189 -5.75 42.26 0.33
C SER A 189 -7.16 42.48 0.90
N VAL A 190 -8.06 41.50 0.76
CA VAL A 190 -9.44 41.52 1.26
C VAL A 190 -9.57 40.76 2.57
N VAL A 191 -8.97 39.58 2.66
CA VAL A 191 -9.04 38.74 3.85
C VAL A 191 -7.66 38.18 4.16
N SER A 192 -7.26 38.21 5.43
CA SER A 192 -6.08 37.53 5.93
C SER A 192 -6.46 36.44 6.92
N PHE A 193 -5.60 35.41 7.05
CA PHE A 193 -5.79 34.28 7.97
C PHE A 193 -4.68 34.20 9.01
N SER A 194 -5.09 33.83 10.24
CA SER A 194 -4.19 33.39 11.28
C SER A 194 -4.77 32.11 11.89
N GLY A 195 -4.25 30.93 11.45
CA GLY A 195 -4.87 29.67 11.74
C GLY A 195 -6.29 29.59 11.19
N SER A 196 -7.28 29.33 12.05
CA SER A 196 -8.70 29.30 11.68
C SER A 196 -9.40 30.69 11.80
N VAL A 197 -8.67 31.72 12.14
CA VAL A 197 -9.26 33.08 12.28
C VAL A 197 -9.06 33.88 11.00
N ALA A 198 -10.18 34.27 10.37
CA ALA A 198 -10.21 35.17 9.23
C ALA A 198 -10.43 36.59 9.69
N THR A 199 -9.71 37.57 9.12
CA THR A 199 -9.86 39.00 9.35
C THR A 199 -10.18 39.71 8.05
N GLY A 200 -11.30 40.40 7.99
CA GLY A 200 -11.64 41.25 6.87
C GLY A 200 -10.76 42.50 6.85
N LEU A 201 -10.12 42.81 5.72
CA LEU A 201 -9.20 43.94 5.59
C LEU A 201 -9.85 45.13 4.87
N LYS A 202 -10.69 44.86 3.88
CA LYS A 202 -11.45 45.85 3.13
C LYS A 202 -12.73 45.24 2.56
N VAL A 203 -13.63 46.08 2.08
CA VAL A 203 -14.79 45.63 1.31
C VAL A 203 -14.30 45.05 -0.02
N GLY A 204 -14.70 43.81 -0.32
CA GLY A 204 -14.37 43.09 -1.54
C GLY A 204 -15.35 43.40 -2.67
#